data_2700bb28866560860210c9b1b7908bd3
#
_entry.id   2700bb28866560860210c9b1b7908bd3
#
_cell.length_a   1.000
_cell.length_b   1.000
_cell.length_c   1.000
_cell.angle_alpha   90.00
_cell.angle_beta   90.00
_cell.angle_gamma   90.00
#
_symmetry.space_group_name_H-M   'P 1'
#
loop_
_entity.id
_entity.type
_entity.pdbx_description
1 polymer ?
#
loop_
_entity_poly.entity_id
_entity_poly.type
_entity_poly.pdbx_seq_one_letter_code
_entity_poly.pdbx_strand_id
1 'polypeptide(L)'
;MTRCASPLLFAGIASFLSARTGGRFRLIIGYETSENHDLARDGAAIIEASGGHALLMPRALPAPLTAFSVRMVMADGAVYVSASGEALVYLGGRAVDRSREGALAPEAELALIDEAVAACGDEASLPRSQGGWESVGDGMIGAY
;
A
#
# COMPACT_ATOMS: atom_id res chain seq x y z
N MET A 1 -2.72 -12.92 7.86
CA MET A 1 -3.58 -12.07 8.70
C MET A 1 -3.93 -10.78 8.01
N THR A 2 -5.12 -10.27 8.28
CA THR A 2 -5.63 -9.05 7.67
C THR A 2 -5.73 -7.94 8.71
N ARG A 3 -5.80 -6.69 8.22
CA ARG A 3 -5.97 -5.51 9.05
C ARG A 3 -7.17 -4.73 8.52
N CYS A 4 -7.77 -3.92 9.38
CA CYS A 4 -8.84 -3.03 8.96
C CYS A 4 -8.28 -2.00 7.99
N ALA A 5 -8.87 -1.91 6.79
CA ALA A 5 -8.46 -0.91 5.81
C ALA A 5 -9.01 0.45 6.24
N SER A 6 -8.11 1.39 6.52
CA SER A 6 -8.46 2.74 6.95
C SER A 6 -7.34 3.71 6.56
N PRO A 7 -7.63 5.02 6.55
CA PRO A 7 -6.57 6.01 6.30
C PRO A 7 -5.39 5.88 7.26
N LEU A 8 -5.62 5.54 8.52
CA LEU A 8 -4.55 5.35 9.49
C LEU A 8 -3.62 4.20 9.12
N LEU A 9 -4.14 3.16 8.49
CA LEU A 9 -3.31 2.04 8.02
C LEU A 9 -2.29 2.53 6.99
N PHE A 10 -2.72 3.35 6.04
CA PHE A 10 -1.81 3.91 5.03
C PHE A 10 -0.74 4.78 5.67
N ALA A 11 -1.11 5.60 6.65
CA ALA A 11 -0.15 6.42 7.37
C ALA A 11 0.87 5.57 8.14
N GLY A 12 0.42 4.51 8.79
CA GLY A 12 1.30 3.58 9.51
C GLY A 12 2.25 2.85 8.59
N ILE A 13 1.75 2.40 7.44
CA ILE A 13 2.58 1.73 6.43
C ILE A 13 3.61 2.70 5.86
N ALA A 14 3.21 3.96 5.61
CA ALA A 14 4.14 4.98 5.15
C ALA A 14 5.29 5.18 6.13
N SER A 15 4.99 5.27 7.41
CA SER A 15 5.99 5.40 8.47
C SER A 15 6.93 4.18 8.50
N PHE A 16 6.38 2.99 8.42
CA PHE A 16 7.13 1.75 8.41
C PHE A 16 8.07 1.67 7.20
N LEU A 17 7.56 1.92 6.00
CA LEU A 17 8.36 1.84 4.77
C LEU A 17 9.40 2.95 4.72
N SER A 18 9.06 4.14 5.18
CA SER A 18 9.98 5.27 5.23
C SER A 18 11.20 4.94 6.07
N ALA A 19 11.01 4.29 7.22
CA ALA A 19 12.11 3.85 8.08
C ALA A 19 12.98 2.78 7.41
N ARG A 20 12.37 1.90 6.60
CA ARG A 20 13.08 0.80 5.93
C ARG A 20 13.82 1.22 4.68
N THR A 21 13.40 2.30 4.03
CA THR A 21 13.91 2.70 2.72
C THR A 21 14.66 4.03 2.72
N GLY A 22 14.78 4.67 3.87
CA GLY A 22 15.43 5.96 3.96
C GLY A 22 14.55 7.13 3.55
N GLY A 23 13.25 6.97 3.54
CA GLY A 23 12.28 8.03 3.31
C GLY A 23 11.63 8.03 1.94
N ARG A 24 12.19 7.33 0.97
CA ARG A 24 11.60 7.22 -0.38
C ARG A 24 11.19 5.78 -0.64
N PHE A 25 9.92 5.59 -0.94
CA PHE A 25 9.37 4.26 -1.18
C PHE A 25 8.26 4.33 -2.21
N ARG A 26 7.95 3.18 -2.80
CA ARG A 26 6.86 3.03 -3.77
C ARG A 26 5.87 2.03 -3.20
N LEU A 27 4.60 2.40 -3.17
CA LEU A 27 3.53 1.55 -2.65
C LEU A 27 2.44 1.38 -3.69
N ILE A 28 2.08 0.13 -3.97
CA ILE A 28 0.95 -0.17 -4.84
C ILE A 28 -0.30 -0.27 -3.99
N ILE A 29 -1.41 0.27 -4.49
CA ILE A 29 -2.71 0.21 -3.82
C ILE A 29 -3.69 -0.44 -4.77
N GLY A 30 -4.22 -1.58 -4.36
CA GLY A 30 -5.26 -2.30 -5.09
C GLY A 30 -6.53 -2.41 -4.27
N TYR A 31 -7.63 -2.73 -4.92
CA TYR A 31 -8.93 -2.87 -4.26
C TYR A 31 -9.80 -3.87 -5.01
N GLU A 32 -10.66 -4.56 -4.27
CA GLU A 32 -11.48 -5.64 -4.81
C GLU A 32 -12.76 -5.15 -5.47
N THR A 33 -13.35 -4.06 -4.95
CA THR A 33 -14.60 -3.52 -5.47
C THR A 33 -14.50 -2.02 -5.71
N SER A 34 -15.31 -1.51 -6.63
CA SER A 34 -15.35 -0.07 -6.93
C SER A 34 -15.78 0.77 -5.72
N GLU A 35 -16.48 0.18 -4.77
CA GLU A 35 -16.88 0.86 -3.52
C GLU A 35 -15.67 1.28 -2.68
N ASN A 36 -14.56 0.56 -2.80
CA ASN A 36 -13.34 0.84 -2.06
C ASN A 36 -12.40 1.82 -2.78
N HIS A 37 -12.78 2.29 -3.96
CA HIS A 37 -11.96 3.20 -4.75
C HIS A 37 -11.62 4.48 -4.00
N ASP A 38 -12.59 5.08 -3.32
CA ASP A 38 -12.37 6.34 -2.60
C ASP A 38 -11.38 6.15 -1.44
N LEU A 39 -11.49 5.05 -0.72
CA LEU A 39 -10.53 4.74 0.34
C LEU A 39 -9.11 4.52 -0.23
N ALA A 40 -9.02 3.80 -1.34
CA ALA A 40 -7.72 3.55 -1.99
C ALA A 40 -7.10 4.87 -2.47
N ARG A 41 -7.90 5.76 -3.04
CA ARG A 41 -7.47 7.06 -3.51
C ARG A 41 -7.03 7.96 -2.34
N ASP A 42 -7.76 7.94 -1.24
CA ASP A 42 -7.38 8.67 -0.03
C ASP A 42 -6.05 8.15 0.52
N GLY A 43 -5.86 6.82 0.49
CA GLY A 43 -4.60 6.20 0.84
C GLY A 43 -3.46 6.67 -0.05
N ALA A 44 -3.69 6.78 -1.36
CA ALA A 44 -2.68 7.30 -2.28
C ALA A 44 -2.28 8.73 -1.92
N ALA A 45 -3.26 9.57 -1.58
CA ALA A 45 -3.00 10.95 -1.16
C ALA A 45 -2.15 11.01 0.12
N ILE A 46 -2.41 10.12 1.08
CA ILE A 46 -1.65 10.03 2.33
C ILE A 46 -0.21 9.60 2.06
N ILE A 47 -0.03 8.60 1.20
CA ILE A 47 1.31 8.09 0.84
C ILE A 47 2.12 9.19 0.15
N GLU A 48 1.53 9.92 -0.79
CA GLU A 48 2.23 11.02 -1.48
C GLU A 48 2.64 12.12 -0.49
N ALA A 49 1.74 12.47 0.43
CA ALA A 49 2.03 13.49 1.45
C ALA A 49 3.13 13.04 2.43
N SER A 50 3.35 11.75 2.56
CA SER A 50 4.37 11.18 3.45
C SER A 50 5.76 11.05 2.80
N GLY A 51 5.89 11.48 1.55
CA GLY A 51 7.16 11.38 0.82
C GLY A 51 7.32 10.12 -0.02
N GLY A 52 6.35 9.22 0.03
CA GLY A 52 6.33 8.03 -0.82
C GLY A 52 5.68 8.32 -2.17
N HIS A 53 5.73 7.32 -3.05
CA HIS A 53 5.06 7.39 -4.35
C HIS A 53 4.03 6.28 -4.43
N ALA A 54 2.76 6.65 -4.62
CA ALA A 54 1.65 5.72 -4.71
C ALA A 54 1.37 5.33 -6.15
N LEU A 55 1.11 4.04 -6.37
CA LEU A 55 0.74 3.47 -7.65
C LEU A 55 -0.64 2.82 -7.46
N LEU A 56 -1.68 3.50 -7.94
CA LEU A 56 -3.05 3.06 -7.74
C LEU A 56 -3.48 2.15 -8.90
N MET A 57 -4.09 1.01 -8.58
CA MET A 57 -4.68 0.16 -9.61
C MET A 57 -5.76 0.91 -10.37
N PRO A 58 -5.83 0.75 -11.71
CA PRO A 58 -6.74 1.56 -12.54
C PRO A 58 -8.21 1.19 -12.35
N ARG A 59 -8.49 0.02 -11.77
CA ARG A 59 -9.84 -0.47 -11.52
C ARG A 59 -9.80 -1.56 -10.47
N ALA A 60 -10.96 -2.03 -10.03
CA ALA A 60 -11.08 -3.15 -9.11
C ALA A 60 -10.54 -4.42 -9.77
N LEU A 61 -9.60 -5.09 -9.11
CA LEU A 61 -8.90 -6.25 -9.63
C LEU A 61 -8.62 -7.27 -8.51
N PRO A 62 -8.38 -8.55 -8.84
CA PRO A 62 -8.06 -9.56 -7.83
C PRO A 62 -6.71 -9.31 -7.14
N ALA A 63 -6.60 -9.77 -5.90
CA ALA A 63 -5.40 -9.60 -5.07
C ALA A 63 -4.10 -10.12 -5.72
N PRO A 64 -4.07 -11.27 -6.42
CA PRO A 64 -2.85 -11.75 -7.04
C PRO A 64 -2.21 -10.76 -8.02
N LEU A 65 -3.00 -9.92 -8.68
CA LEU A 65 -2.47 -8.89 -9.57
C LEU A 65 -1.70 -7.83 -8.79
N THR A 66 -2.15 -7.49 -7.58
CA THR A 66 -1.43 -6.55 -6.72
C THR A 66 -0.07 -7.12 -6.30
N ALA A 67 -0.04 -8.37 -5.86
CA ALA A 67 1.21 -9.04 -5.49
C ALA A 67 2.17 -9.15 -6.68
N PHE A 68 1.68 -9.49 -7.85
CA PHE A 68 2.46 -9.55 -9.09
C PHE A 68 3.08 -8.19 -9.41
N SER A 69 2.29 -7.13 -9.28
CA SER A 69 2.73 -5.77 -9.60
C SER A 69 3.87 -5.29 -8.71
N VAL A 70 3.94 -5.77 -7.46
CA VAL A 70 5.05 -5.42 -6.55
C VAL A 70 6.39 -5.74 -7.20
N ARG A 71 6.52 -6.91 -7.80
CA ARG A 71 7.75 -7.32 -8.47
C ARG A 71 7.96 -6.58 -9.79
N MET A 72 6.90 -6.39 -10.56
CA MET A 72 6.99 -5.80 -11.89
C MET A 72 7.43 -4.35 -11.88
N VAL A 73 6.97 -3.57 -10.90
CA VAL A 73 7.36 -2.15 -10.79
C VAL A 73 8.40 -1.91 -9.72
N MET A 74 8.95 -2.97 -9.13
CA MET A 74 9.97 -2.89 -8.08
C MET A 74 9.50 -2.03 -6.90
N ALA A 75 8.25 -2.24 -6.48
CA ALA A 75 7.67 -1.51 -5.35
C ALA A 75 8.21 -2.05 -4.02
N ASP A 76 8.19 -1.22 -2.99
CA ASP A 76 8.61 -1.59 -1.64
C ASP A 76 7.49 -2.29 -0.87
N GLY A 77 6.26 -2.14 -1.32
CA GLY A 77 5.13 -2.83 -0.72
C GLY A 77 3.84 -2.57 -1.48
N ALA A 78 2.77 -3.16 -0.99
CA ALA A 78 1.43 -2.98 -1.53
C ALA A 78 0.38 -3.16 -0.44
N VAL A 79 -0.74 -2.50 -0.63
CA VAL A 79 -1.94 -2.68 0.19
C VAL A 79 -3.08 -3.04 -0.74
N TYR A 80 -3.80 -4.11 -0.41
CA TYR A 80 -4.99 -4.52 -1.16
C TYR A 80 -6.21 -4.44 -0.25
N VAL A 81 -7.20 -3.65 -0.64
CA VAL A 81 -8.42 -3.45 0.13
C VAL A 81 -9.47 -4.44 -0.35
N SER A 82 -9.87 -5.37 0.51
CA SER A 82 -10.87 -6.37 0.16
C SER A 82 -12.28 -5.81 0.29
N ALA A 83 -13.25 -6.52 -0.30
CA ALA A 83 -14.66 -6.13 -0.24
C ALA A 83 -15.19 -6.02 1.19
N SER A 84 -14.62 -6.80 2.12
CA SER A 84 -15.03 -6.79 3.53
C SER A 84 -14.51 -5.58 4.31
N GLY A 85 -13.68 -4.73 3.69
CA GLY A 85 -13.06 -3.61 4.38
C GLY A 85 -11.77 -3.96 5.10
N GLU A 86 -11.26 -5.17 4.89
CA GLU A 86 -9.98 -5.59 5.43
C GLU A 86 -8.87 -5.34 4.41
N ALA A 87 -7.65 -5.23 4.88
CA ALA A 87 -6.49 -5.01 4.02
C ALA A 87 -5.51 -6.16 4.10
N LEU A 88 -4.92 -6.51 2.95
CA LEU A 88 -3.77 -7.39 2.86
C LEU A 88 -2.55 -6.51 2.58
N VAL A 89 -1.46 -6.75 3.31
CA VAL A 89 -0.22 -5.99 3.17
C VAL A 89 0.86 -6.90 2.59
N TYR A 90 1.46 -6.45 1.49
CA TYR A 90 2.55 -7.15 0.82
C TYR A 90 3.82 -6.33 0.95
N LEU A 91 4.96 -6.98 1.05
CA LEU A 91 6.25 -6.30 1.09
C LEU A 91 7.10 -6.71 -0.11
N GLY A 92 7.99 -5.82 -0.50
CA GLY A 92 8.89 -6.05 -1.63
C GLY A 92 10.04 -5.05 -1.63
N GLY A 93 10.84 -5.10 -2.68
CA GLY A 93 11.94 -4.16 -2.90
C GLY A 93 12.90 -4.08 -1.73
N ARG A 94 13.19 -2.88 -1.33
CA ARG A 94 14.15 -2.60 -0.24
C ARG A 94 13.60 -2.89 1.15
N ALA A 95 12.29 -3.16 1.26
CA ALA A 95 11.66 -3.40 2.56
C ALA A 95 11.85 -4.83 3.04
N VAL A 96 12.20 -5.77 2.15
CA VAL A 96 12.35 -7.19 2.49
C VAL A 96 13.52 -7.81 1.73
N ASP A 97 13.89 -9.02 2.13
CA ASP A 97 14.77 -9.90 1.39
C ASP A 97 14.12 -10.23 0.02
N ARG A 98 14.92 -10.22 -1.05
CA ARG A 98 14.43 -10.44 -2.42
C ARG A 98 13.68 -11.75 -2.60
N SER A 99 14.01 -12.78 -1.83
CA SER A 99 13.33 -14.07 -1.88
C SER A 99 11.88 -14.00 -1.43
N ARG A 100 11.50 -12.91 -0.75
CA ARG A 100 10.17 -12.71 -0.19
C ARG A 100 9.39 -11.61 -0.89
N GLU A 101 9.93 -11.08 -1.97
CA GLU A 101 9.33 -9.97 -2.71
C GLU A 101 7.95 -10.35 -3.24
N GLY A 102 6.96 -9.53 -2.97
CA GLY A 102 5.56 -9.77 -3.35
C GLY A 102 4.80 -10.69 -2.42
N ALA A 103 5.42 -11.14 -1.33
CA ALA A 103 4.76 -11.98 -0.34
C ALA A 103 4.00 -11.13 0.67
N LEU A 104 2.99 -11.75 1.30
CA LEU A 104 2.29 -11.12 2.42
C LEU A 104 3.28 -10.78 3.53
N ALA A 105 3.08 -9.65 4.18
CA ALA A 105 3.93 -9.22 5.29
C ALA A 105 3.88 -10.23 6.44
N PRO A 106 5.05 -10.63 6.98
CA PRO A 106 5.07 -11.53 8.14
C PRO A 106 4.47 -10.87 9.38
N GLU A 107 4.07 -11.69 10.34
CA GLU A 107 3.44 -11.21 11.57
C GLU A 107 4.31 -10.18 12.33
N ALA A 108 5.62 -10.41 12.36
CA ALA A 108 6.55 -9.48 13.03
C ALA A 108 6.53 -8.09 12.38
N GLU A 109 6.45 -8.03 11.05
CA GLU A 109 6.39 -6.77 10.32
C GLU A 109 5.03 -6.10 10.49
N LEU A 110 3.95 -6.89 10.51
CA LEU A 110 2.60 -6.37 10.76
C LEU A 110 2.50 -5.76 12.15
N ALA A 111 3.16 -6.34 13.15
CA ALA A 111 3.20 -5.78 14.51
C ALA A 111 3.86 -4.40 14.52
N LEU A 112 4.93 -4.22 13.76
CA LEU A 112 5.59 -2.91 13.63
C LEU A 112 4.69 -1.89 12.92
N ILE A 113 3.96 -2.34 11.91
CA ILE A 113 2.98 -1.48 11.22
C ILE A 113 1.88 -1.07 12.20
N ASP A 114 1.39 -2.01 13.02
CA ASP A 114 0.36 -1.70 14.02
C ASP A 114 0.84 -0.65 15.03
N GLU A 115 2.10 -0.73 15.46
CA GLU A 115 2.69 0.29 16.34
C GLU A 115 2.72 1.66 15.66
N ALA A 116 3.11 1.70 14.39
CA ALA A 116 3.14 2.94 13.61
C ALA A 116 1.74 3.52 13.44
N VAL A 117 0.73 2.67 13.19
CA VAL A 117 -0.67 3.10 13.10
C VAL A 117 -1.12 3.75 14.41
N ALA A 118 -0.81 3.12 15.53
CA ALA A 118 -1.18 3.66 16.85
C ALA A 118 -0.54 5.02 17.13
N ALA A 119 0.62 5.29 16.56
CA ALA A 119 1.33 6.56 16.72
C ALA A 119 0.84 7.68 15.81
N CYS A 120 0.00 7.38 14.80
CA CYS A 120 -0.43 8.37 13.80
C CYS A 120 -1.46 9.37 14.31
N GLY A 121 -2.14 9.09 15.40
CA GLY A 121 -3.12 10.02 15.99
C GLY A 121 -4.46 10.00 15.28
N ASP A 122 -4.99 11.19 14.98
CA ASP A 122 -6.32 11.35 14.42
C ASP A 122 -6.33 11.22 12.90
N GLU A 123 -7.22 10.36 12.40
CA GLU A 123 -7.42 10.12 10.97
C GLU A 123 -7.72 11.41 10.20
N ALA A 124 -8.55 12.27 10.74
CA ALA A 124 -8.95 13.51 10.05
C ALA A 124 -7.80 14.50 9.90
N SER A 125 -6.78 14.42 10.77
CA SER A 125 -5.65 15.36 10.75
C SER A 125 -4.48 14.87 9.88
N LEU A 126 -4.58 13.71 9.26
CA LEU A 126 -3.51 13.19 8.42
C LEU A 126 -3.29 14.08 7.20
N PRO A 127 -2.02 14.41 6.87
CA PRO A 127 -1.74 15.16 5.64
C PRO A 127 -2.12 14.35 4.40
N ARG A 128 -2.66 15.03 3.41
CA ARG A 128 -3.04 14.43 2.13
C ARG A 128 -2.58 15.31 0.98
N SER A 129 -1.92 14.70 0.01
CA SER A 129 -1.55 15.38 -1.22
C SER A 129 -2.78 15.53 -2.13
N GLN A 130 -2.80 16.55 -2.98
CA GLN A 130 -3.87 16.74 -3.94
C GLN A 130 -3.64 15.94 -5.23
N GLY A 131 -2.52 15.28 -5.36
CA GLY A 131 -2.19 14.47 -6.52
C GLY A 131 -0.77 13.93 -6.41
N GLY A 132 -0.24 13.46 -7.53
CA GLY A 132 1.12 12.94 -7.59
C GLY A 132 1.19 11.42 -7.73
N TRP A 133 0.12 10.71 -7.37
CA TRP A 133 0.10 9.27 -7.57
C TRP A 133 -0.12 8.93 -9.04
N GLU A 134 0.34 7.74 -9.43
CA GLU A 134 0.19 7.23 -10.79
C GLU A 134 -0.77 6.05 -10.82
N SER A 135 -1.36 5.78 -11.98
CA SER A 135 -2.11 4.54 -12.20
C SER A 135 -1.16 3.47 -12.71
N VAL A 136 -1.37 2.24 -12.25
CA VAL A 136 -0.67 1.08 -12.81
C VAL A 136 -1.17 0.88 -14.24
N GLY A 137 -0.23 0.70 -15.18
CA GLY A 137 -0.57 0.58 -16.59
C GLY A 137 -1.28 -0.72 -16.95
N ASP A 138 -2.26 -0.64 -17.87
CA ASP A 138 -3.00 -1.81 -18.33
C ASP A 138 -2.09 -2.85 -19.03
N GLY A 139 -1.00 -2.40 -19.64
CA GLY A 139 -0.04 -3.32 -20.25
C GLY A 139 0.60 -4.27 -19.26
N MET A 140 0.89 -3.79 -18.04
CA MET A 140 1.41 -4.64 -16.98
C MET A 140 0.37 -5.63 -16.49
N ILE A 141 -0.89 -5.19 -16.37
CA ILE A 141 -2.00 -6.06 -15.96
C ILE A 141 -2.20 -7.16 -17.00
N GLY A 142 -2.11 -6.82 -18.28
CA GLY A 142 -2.23 -7.78 -19.37
C GLY A 142 -1.09 -8.81 -19.38
N ALA A 143 0.07 -8.48 -18.83
CA ALA A 143 1.20 -9.38 -18.74
C ALA A 143 1.05 -10.45 -17.64
N TYR A 144 0.11 -10.25 -16.75
CA TYR A 144 -0.18 -11.21 -15.69
C TYR A 144 -0.71 -12.51 -16.27
#